data_4b138b25da4c9c7d87fe2976e117009e
#
_entry.id   4b138b25da4c9c7d87fe2976e117009e
#
_cell.length_a   1.000
_cell.length_b   1.000
_cell.length_c   1.000
_cell.angle_alpha   90.00
_cell.angle_beta   90.00
_cell.angle_gamma   90.00
#
_symmetry.space_group_name_H-M   'P 1'
#
loop_
_entity.id
_entity.type
_entity.pdbx_description
1 polymer ?
#
loop_
_entity_poly.entity_id
_entity_poly.type
_entity_poly.pdbx_seq_one_letter_code
_entity_poly.pdbx_strand_id
1 'polypeptide(L)'
;MKVIKISAIWCPSCIIMTNVINKIKKEYQNIEFVNYDYDNDEEIVKKYNVGEILPVLIFMDDNDKELTRVIGEKSQKELVKVIESLM
;
A
#
# COMPACT_ATOMS: atom_id res chain seq x y z
N MET A 1 -8.32 -2.18 10.03
CA MET A 1 -7.20 -2.55 9.13
C MET A 1 -6.50 -1.30 8.62
N LYS A 2 -5.20 -1.36 8.54
CA LYS A 2 -4.38 -0.26 8.06
C LYS A 2 -3.57 -0.73 6.85
N VAL A 3 -3.42 0.15 5.84
CA VAL A 3 -2.60 -0.13 4.67
C VAL A 3 -1.48 0.90 4.62
N ILE A 4 -0.24 0.44 4.64
CA ILE A 4 0.93 1.29 4.49
C ILE A 4 1.32 1.27 3.02
N LYS A 5 1.32 2.44 2.39
CA LYS A 5 1.73 2.59 0.99
C LYS A 5 3.08 3.26 0.94
N ILE A 6 4.04 2.60 0.31
CA ILE A 6 5.38 3.17 0.10
C ILE A 6 5.54 3.42 -1.39
N SER A 7 5.80 4.67 -1.74
CA SER A 7 5.88 5.11 -3.13
C SER A 7 7.01 6.13 -3.31
N ALA A 8 7.25 6.54 -4.55
CA ALA A 8 8.24 7.55 -4.86
C ALA A 8 7.71 8.46 -5.97
N ILE A 9 8.14 9.71 -5.96
CA ILE A 9 7.68 10.69 -6.95
C ILE A 9 8.16 10.35 -8.37
N TRP A 10 9.27 9.63 -8.49
CA TRP A 10 9.84 9.22 -9.77
C TRP A 10 9.25 7.91 -10.31
N CYS A 11 8.29 7.32 -9.62
CA CYS A 11 7.73 6.00 -9.96
C CYS A 11 6.40 6.15 -10.72
N PRO A 12 6.35 5.84 -12.04
CA PRO A 12 5.10 5.95 -12.81
C PRO A 12 4.01 5.02 -12.29
N SER A 13 4.35 3.81 -11.90
CA SER A 13 3.39 2.85 -11.34
C SER A 13 2.76 3.37 -10.05
N CYS A 14 3.51 4.13 -9.25
CA CYS A 14 3.00 4.72 -8.02
C CYS A 14 1.92 5.76 -8.32
N ILE A 15 2.07 6.53 -9.38
CA ILE A 15 1.08 7.53 -9.81
C ILE A 15 -0.22 6.84 -10.20
N ILE A 16 -0.12 5.78 -10.99
CA ILE A 16 -1.28 4.99 -11.42
C ILE A 16 -1.97 4.39 -10.20
N MET A 17 -1.21 3.84 -9.26
CA MET A 17 -1.75 3.23 -8.05
C MET A 17 -2.44 4.24 -7.13
N THR A 18 -2.01 5.50 -7.14
CA THR A 18 -2.68 6.55 -6.37
C THR A 18 -4.14 6.69 -6.79
N ASN A 19 -4.41 6.67 -8.08
CA ASN A 19 -5.78 6.74 -8.60
C ASN A 19 -6.60 5.52 -8.19
N VAL A 20 -6.02 4.34 -8.28
CA VAL A 20 -6.68 3.09 -7.88
C VAL A 20 -7.02 3.11 -6.40
N ILE A 21 -6.07 3.52 -5.57
CA ILE A 21 -6.25 3.58 -4.12
C ILE A 21 -7.30 4.61 -3.74
N ASN A 22 -7.36 5.75 -4.43
CA ASN A 22 -8.38 6.76 -4.15
C ASN A 22 -9.78 6.23 -4.39
N LYS A 23 -9.97 5.38 -5.39
CA LYS A 23 -11.25 4.72 -5.64
C LYS A 23 -11.59 3.73 -4.54
N ILE A 24 -10.60 2.97 -4.08
CA ILE A 24 -10.77 2.00 -3.00
C ILE A 24 -11.11 2.70 -1.68
N LYS A 25 -10.48 3.84 -1.39
CA LYS A 25 -10.78 4.63 -0.18
C LYS A 25 -12.24 5.04 -0.10
N LYS A 26 -12.87 5.33 -1.22
CA LYS A 26 -14.28 5.71 -1.27
C LYS A 26 -15.19 4.54 -0.91
N GLU A 27 -14.80 3.33 -1.27
CA GLU A 27 -15.60 2.12 -1.01
C GLU A 27 -15.34 1.54 0.37
N TYR A 28 -14.11 1.65 0.88
CA TYR A 28 -13.68 1.05 2.14
C TYR A 28 -13.21 2.13 3.12
N GLN A 29 -14.16 2.92 3.61
CA GLN A 29 -13.86 4.07 4.48
C GLN A 29 -13.32 3.68 5.86
N ASN A 30 -13.49 2.44 6.25
CA ASN A 30 -12.98 1.93 7.53
C ASN A 30 -11.52 1.49 7.47
N ILE A 31 -10.89 1.56 6.30
CA ILE A 31 -9.48 1.22 6.15
C ILE A 31 -8.65 2.50 6.22
N GLU A 32 -7.66 2.51 7.12
CA GLU A 32 -6.73 3.64 7.23
C GLU A 32 -5.59 3.45 6.23
N PHE A 33 -5.32 4.47 5.42
CA PHE A 33 -4.19 4.47 4.48
C PHE A 33 -3.13 5.44 4.95
N VAL A 34 -1.90 4.96 5.10
CA VAL A 34 -0.75 5.76 5.53
C VAL A 34 0.27 5.74 4.40
N ASN A 35 0.70 6.92 3.96
CA ASN A 35 1.64 7.07 2.86
C ASN A 35 3.03 7.41 3.37
N TYR A 36 4.04 6.72 2.84
CA TYR A 36 5.45 7.03 3.09
C TYR A 36 6.18 7.18 1.76
N ASP A 37 7.23 7.99 1.77
CA ASP A 37 8.05 8.21 0.60
C ASP A 37 9.34 7.38 0.68
N TYR A 38 9.62 6.64 -0.38
CA TYR A 38 10.77 5.75 -0.43
C TYR A 38 12.09 6.47 -0.18
N ASP A 39 12.23 7.68 -0.72
CA ASP A 39 13.48 8.43 -0.64
C ASP A 39 13.64 9.18 0.67
N ASN A 40 12.55 9.69 1.25
CA ASN A 40 12.59 10.52 2.45
C ASN A 40 12.37 9.76 3.74
N ASP A 41 11.64 8.65 3.68
CA ASP A 41 11.29 7.86 4.86
C ASP A 41 12.14 6.58 4.93
N GLU A 42 13.46 6.74 4.92
CA GLU A 42 14.40 5.62 4.90
C GLU A 42 14.21 4.64 6.05
N GLU A 43 13.87 5.14 7.23
CA GLU A 43 13.66 4.28 8.40
C GLU A 43 12.49 3.32 8.21
N ILE A 44 11.42 3.81 7.57
CA ILE A 44 10.25 2.98 7.26
C ILE A 44 10.59 1.94 6.21
N VAL A 45 11.35 2.33 5.19
CA VAL A 45 11.80 1.43 4.14
C VAL A 45 12.61 0.27 4.73
N LYS A 46 13.50 0.58 5.66
CA LYS A 46 14.31 -0.43 6.36
C LYS A 46 13.48 -1.29 7.30
N LYS A 47 12.59 -0.66 8.04
CA LYS A 47 11.73 -1.36 9.01
C LYS A 47 10.90 -2.45 8.35
N TYR A 48 10.35 -2.16 7.17
CA TYR A 48 9.50 -3.11 6.46
C TYR A 48 10.21 -3.88 5.35
N ASN A 49 11.54 -3.76 5.28
CA ASN A 49 12.36 -4.46 4.28
C ASN A 49 11.86 -4.26 2.86
N VAL A 50 11.57 -3.00 2.51
CA VAL A 50 11.07 -2.66 1.18
C VAL A 50 12.21 -2.74 0.17
N GLY A 51 11.99 -3.48 -0.91
CA GLY A 51 12.97 -3.60 -2.00
C GLY A 51 12.89 -2.46 -2.99
N GLU A 52 13.32 -2.71 -4.21
CA GLU A 52 13.40 -1.67 -5.24
C GLU A 52 12.14 -1.57 -6.11
N ILE A 53 11.23 -2.53 -6.00
CA ILE A 53 9.99 -2.53 -6.78
C ILE A 53 8.92 -1.77 -6.03
N LEU A 54 8.39 -0.71 -6.64
CA LEU A 54 7.37 0.17 -6.05
C LEU A 54 6.14 0.20 -6.96
N PRO A 55 4.96 0.54 -6.43
CA PRO A 55 4.68 0.78 -5.02
C PRO A 55 4.59 -0.50 -4.21
N VAL A 56 4.71 -0.37 -2.90
CA VAL A 56 4.51 -1.49 -1.97
C VAL A 56 3.33 -1.14 -1.08
N LEU A 57 2.36 -2.05 -0.99
CA LEU A 57 1.21 -1.91 -0.10
C LEU A 57 1.32 -2.99 0.97
N ILE A 58 1.40 -2.59 2.22
CA ILE A 58 1.51 -3.51 3.36
C ILE A 58 0.21 -3.45 4.14
N PHE A 59 -0.49 -4.59 4.19
CA PHE A 59 -1.78 -4.71 4.89
C PHE A 59 -1.51 -5.15 6.33
N MET A 60 -1.93 -4.31 7.27
CA MET A 60 -1.71 -4.51 8.70
C MET A 60 -3.02 -4.71 9.43
N ASP A 61 -3.02 -5.54 10.47
CA ASP A 61 -4.19 -5.65 11.35
C ASP A 61 -4.18 -4.52 12.39
N ASP A 62 -5.17 -4.54 13.30
CA ASP A 62 -5.32 -3.49 14.32
C ASP A 62 -4.21 -3.52 15.37
N ASN A 63 -3.43 -4.59 15.42
CA ASN A 63 -2.30 -4.74 16.32
C ASN A 63 -0.96 -4.45 15.64
N ASP A 64 -0.99 -3.81 14.46
CA ASP A 64 0.20 -3.48 13.66
C ASP A 64 1.00 -4.71 13.21
N LYS A 65 0.29 -5.83 13.02
CA LYS A 65 0.90 -7.04 12.50
C LYS A 65 0.66 -7.13 11.00
N GLU A 66 1.71 -7.39 10.24
CA GLU A 66 1.61 -7.52 8.79
C GLU A 66 0.82 -8.78 8.42
N LEU A 67 -0.26 -8.58 7.67
CA LEU A 67 -1.10 -9.67 7.18
C LEU A 67 -0.61 -10.17 5.83
N THR A 68 -0.34 -9.24 4.91
CA THR A 68 0.20 -9.53 3.59
C THR A 68 0.74 -8.24 2.99
N ARG A 69 1.43 -8.37 1.87
CA ARG A 69 1.86 -7.19 1.11
C ARG A 69 1.74 -7.44 -0.38
N VAL A 70 1.54 -6.37 -1.11
CA VAL A 70 1.42 -6.37 -2.56
C VAL A 70 2.56 -5.52 -3.11
N ILE A 71 3.35 -6.08 -4.00
CA ILE A 71 4.52 -5.42 -4.57
C ILE A 71 4.28 -5.15 -6.05
N GLY A 72 4.47 -3.90 -6.44
CA GLY A 72 4.28 -3.47 -7.81
C GLY A 72 2.85 -3.04 -8.13
N GLU A 73 2.62 -2.68 -9.38
CA GLU A 73 1.33 -2.19 -9.83
C GLU A 73 0.29 -3.31 -9.90
N LYS A 74 -0.90 -3.03 -9.35
CA LYS A 74 -2.02 -3.96 -9.39
C LYS A 74 -3.28 -3.22 -9.80
N SER A 75 -4.21 -3.93 -10.43
CA SER A 75 -5.51 -3.36 -10.79
C SER A 75 -6.39 -3.19 -9.55
N GLN A 76 -7.42 -2.35 -9.67
CA GLN A 76 -8.40 -2.19 -8.59
C GLN A 76 -9.05 -3.52 -8.23
N LYS A 77 -9.37 -4.34 -9.21
CA LYS A 77 -9.98 -5.66 -9.01
C LYS A 77 -9.08 -6.57 -8.19
N GLU A 78 -7.78 -6.58 -8.49
CA GLU A 78 -6.81 -7.41 -7.75
C GLU A 78 -6.69 -6.96 -6.30
N LEU A 79 -6.63 -5.64 -6.06
CA LEU A 79 -6.54 -5.10 -4.71
C LEU A 79 -7.80 -5.36 -3.90
N VAL A 80 -8.97 -5.24 -4.52
CA VAL A 80 -10.24 -5.54 -3.86
C VAL A 80 -10.28 -7.00 -3.42
N LYS A 81 -9.78 -7.91 -4.25
CA LYS A 81 -9.69 -9.33 -3.88
C LYS A 81 -8.82 -9.55 -2.65
N VAL A 82 -7.68 -8.85 -2.59
CA VAL A 82 -6.78 -8.94 -1.43
C VAL A 82 -7.49 -8.43 -0.17
N ILE A 83 -8.13 -7.26 -0.27
CA ILE A 83 -8.84 -6.65 0.86
C ILE A 83 -9.93 -7.59 1.37
N GLU A 84 -10.75 -8.12 0.48
CA GLU A 84 -11.86 -9.00 0.87
C GLU A 84 -11.37 -10.31 1.46
N SER A 85 -10.21 -10.81 1.04
CA SER A 85 -9.63 -12.02 1.62
C SER A 85 -9.15 -11.82 3.05
N LEU A 86 -8.90 -10.56 3.45
CA LEU A 86 -8.41 -10.21 4.78
C LEU A 86 -9.53 -9.76 5.73
N MET A 87 -10.72 -9.54 5.21
CA MET A 87 -11.86 -9.06 6.01
C MET A 87 -12.70 -10.19 6.56
#